data_8fffaac066b09d53d1e4952b2a1341a1
#
_entry.id   8fffaac066b09d53d1e4952b2a1341a1
#
_cell.length_a   1.000
_cell.length_b   1.000
_cell.length_c   1.000
_cell.angle_alpha   90.00
_cell.angle_beta   90.00
_cell.angle_gamma   90.00
#
_symmetry.space_group_name_H-M   'P 1'
#
loop_
_entity.id
_entity.type
_entity.pdbx_description
1 polymer ?
#
loop_
_entity_poly.entity_id
_entity_poly.type
_entity_poly.pdbx_seq_one_letter_code
_entity_poly.pdbx_strand_id
1 'polypeptide(L)'
;MPLSRRLAAFLLTPLGALLLFAVIVPVAMLFAFSFFHIDELLRIVPSFTTSNYADVLRSQLYRTYALNTLLIAAPTALLSIVGGYVLAYYLAFRAGRARGILLIAIVIALMGSYLALIYSWRTLSGEHGIINSLLQAAHLTHHPLSLILFSRTAVVIAEVNFFLPFTTLVLFSSLTAIPTGLEAAARDLGASRTMTLRRIVLPLSGTALFGATLFVFFLSAGDYITPVFLGGIGSSGTFGTLIADQLSTTLNYPLGASIAFVMLALFAVTVVVLRLAMRAAGLLPEHTG
;
A
#
# COMPACT_ATOMS: atom_id res chain seq x y z
N MET A 1 -6.30 18.92 -35.70
CA MET A 1 -5.47 20.14 -35.52
C MET A 1 -4.85 20.08 -34.14
N PRO A 2 -3.52 20.09 -33.97
CA PRO A 2 -2.92 20.19 -32.67
C PRO A 2 -3.24 21.58 -32.08
N LEU A 3 -3.85 21.58 -30.88
CA LEU A 3 -4.08 22.80 -30.09
C LEU A 3 -2.76 23.55 -29.95
N SER A 4 -2.75 24.85 -30.24
CA SER A 4 -1.53 25.66 -30.02
C SER A 4 -1.13 25.57 -28.54
N ARG A 5 0.17 25.47 -28.26
CA ARG A 5 0.69 25.37 -26.88
C ARG A 5 0.11 26.45 -25.96
N ARG A 6 -0.14 27.65 -26.49
CA ARG A 6 -0.74 28.77 -25.76
C ARG A 6 -2.20 28.53 -25.39
N LEU A 7 -2.99 27.96 -26.30
CA LEU A 7 -4.41 27.64 -26.06
C LEU A 7 -4.53 26.47 -25.04
N ALA A 8 -3.68 25.44 -25.18
CA ALA A 8 -3.61 24.36 -24.22
C ALA A 8 -3.21 24.86 -22.80
N ALA A 9 -2.21 25.73 -22.70
CA ALA A 9 -1.83 26.34 -21.44
C ALA A 9 -2.98 27.17 -20.84
N PHE A 10 -3.64 28.02 -21.63
CA PHE A 10 -4.77 28.84 -21.17
C PHE A 10 -5.94 28.01 -20.65
N LEU A 11 -6.26 26.87 -21.29
CA LEU A 11 -7.32 25.97 -20.87
C LEU A 11 -6.94 25.13 -19.65
N LEU A 12 -5.66 24.74 -19.51
CA LEU A 12 -5.19 23.86 -18.41
C LEU A 12 -4.81 24.65 -17.15
N THR A 13 -4.43 25.93 -17.29
CA THR A 13 -4.00 26.76 -16.14
C THR A 13 -5.07 26.88 -15.05
N PRO A 14 -6.36 27.22 -15.35
CA PRO A 14 -7.37 27.38 -14.30
C PRO A 14 -7.67 26.05 -13.60
N LEU A 15 -7.72 24.95 -14.36
CA LEU A 15 -7.93 23.61 -13.79
C LEU A 15 -6.72 23.19 -12.92
N GLY A 16 -5.51 23.40 -13.41
CA GLY A 16 -4.28 23.13 -12.66
C GLY A 16 -4.18 23.97 -11.39
N ALA A 17 -4.50 25.26 -11.47
CA ALA A 17 -4.53 26.15 -10.32
C ALA A 17 -5.58 25.71 -9.27
N LEU A 18 -6.77 25.33 -9.71
CA LEU A 18 -7.84 24.80 -8.83
C LEU A 18 -7.41 23.53 -8.13
N LEU A 19 -6.82 22.56 -8.85
CA LEU A 19 -6.31 21.33 -8.27
C LEU A 19 -5.18 21.56 -7.28
N LEU A 20 -4.23 22.43 -7.61
CA LEU A 20 -3.16 22.81 -6.69
C LEU A 20 -3.71 23.48 -5.44
N PHE A 21 -4.65 24.40 -5.57
CA PHE A 21 -5.29 25.06 -4.45
C PHE A 21 -6.04 24.06 -3.57
N ALA A 22 -6.82 23.16 -4.17
CA ALA A 22 -7.60 22.13 -3.46
C ALA A 22 -6.73 21.14 -2.68
N VAL A 23 -5.48 20.92 -3.09
CA VAL A 23 -4.54 20.03 -2.39
C VAL A 23 -3.64 20.79 -1.43
N ILE A 24 -3.03 21.91 -1.89
CA ILE A 24 -2.02 22.62 -1.10
C ILE A 24 -2.64 23.29 0.12
N VAL A 25 -3.81 23.92 -0.03
CA VAL A 25 -4.42 24.67 1.09
C VAL A 25 -4.79 23.75 2.26
N PRO A 26 -5.52 22.61 2.10
CA PRO A 26 -5.79 21.74 3.22
C PRO A 26 -4.53 21.14 3.85
N VAL A 27 -3.53 20.76 3.04
CA VAL A 27 -2.25 20.24 3.57
C VAL A 27 -1.50 21.31 4.35
N ALA A 28 -1.43 22.54 3.86
CA ALA A 28 -0.82 23.66 4.57
C ALA A 28 -1.55 23.99 5.87
N MET A 29 -2.88 23.93 5.87
CA MET A 29 -3.68 24.11 7.10
C MET A 29 -3.40 23.00 8.11
N LEU A 30 -3.38 21.73 7.70
CA LEU A 30 -3.00 20.62 8.58
C LEU A 30 -1.57 20.78 9.10
N PHE A 31 -0.65 21.24 8.26
CA PHE A 31 0.72 21.53 8.68
C PHE A 31 0.77 22.65 9.74
N ALA A 32 0.01 23.71 9.57
CA ALA A 32 -0.10 24.76 10.59
C ALA A 32 -0.71 24.20 11.89
N PHE A 33 -1.78 23.40 11.81
CA PHE A 33 -2.41 22.77 12.99
C PHE A 33 -1.46 21.85 13.74
N SER A 34 -0.53 21.19 13.09
CA SER A 34 0.44 20.30 13.76
C SER A 34 1.31 20.99 14.80
N PHE A 35 1.43 22.33 14.73
CA PHE A 35 2.16 23.16 15.70
C PHE A 35 1.26 23.80 16.78
N PHE A 36 -0.05 23.57 16.74
CA PHE A 36 -0.96 24.09 17.75
C PHE A 36 -1.05 23.09 18.91
N HIS A 37 -1.67 23.51 20.01
CA HIS A 37 -2.00 22.62 21.11
C HIS A 37 -3.50 22.69 21.47
N ILE A 38 -3.97 21.74 22.25
CA ILE A 38 -5.33 21.72 22.79
C ILE A 38 -5.28 22.13 24.24
N ASP A 39 -6.18 23.04 24.63
CA ASP A 39 -6.37 23.41 26.03
C ASP A 39 -7.23 22.33 26.78
N GLU A 40 -7.41 22.50 28.10
CA GLU A 40 -8.20 21.59 28.93
C GLU A 40 -9.69 21.53 28.52
N LEU A 41 -10.17 22.48 27.74
CA LEU A 41 -11.53 22.56 27.21
C LEU A 41 -11.64 22.00 25.79
N LEU A 42 -10.64 21.28 25.30
CA LEU A 42 -10.54 20.74 23.95
C LEU A 42 -10.60 21.81 22.84
N ARG A 43 -10.16 23.04 23.13
CA ARG A 43 -10.08 24.12 22.13
C ARG A 43 -8.70 24.13 21.51
N ILE A 44 -8.67 24.30 20.19
CA ILE A 44 -7.40 24.47 19.46
C ILE A 44 -6.87 25.88 19.74
N VAL A 45 -5.72 25.95 20.40
CA VAL A 45 -5.05 27.20 20.69
C VAL A 45 -3.92 27.40 19.68
N PRO A 46 -3.96 28.50 18.89
CA PRO A 46 -2.89 28.84 17.96
C PRO A 46 -1.62 29.24 18.75
N SER A 47 -0.76 28.29 18.99
CA SER A 47 0.54 28.53 19.63
C SER A 47 1.57 27.75 18.83
N PHE A 48 2.68 28.39 18.49
CA PHE A 48 3.73 27.71 17.75
C PHE A 48 4.55 26.81 18.70
N THR A 49 4.17 25.51 18.79
CA THR A 49 4.88 24.56 19.64
C THR A 49 5.29 23.32 18.84
N THR A 50 6.45 22.75 19.19
CA THR A 50 6.92 21.46 18.64
C THR A 50 6.66 20.30 19.60
N SER A 51 5.91 20.50 20.69
CA SER A 51 5.66 19.50 21.73
C SER A 51 5.03 18.23 21.14
N ASN A 52 4.02 18.36 20.24
CA ASN A 52 3.38 17.21 19.61
C ASN A 52 4.40 16.32 18.89
N TYR A 53 5.33 16.91 18.14
CA TYR A 53 6.39 16.16 17.45
C TYR A 53 7.36 15.50 18.45
N ALA A 54 7.71 16.20 19.52
CA ALA A 54 8.57 15.65 20.57
C ALA A 54 7.90 14.46 21.26
N ASP A 55 6.59 14.54 21.54
CA ASP A 55 5.80 13.46 22.12
C ASP A 55 5.72 12.24 21.18
N VAL A 56 5.43 12.46 19.90
CA VAL A 56 5.39 11.40 18.89
C VAL A 56 6.75 10.70 18.74
N LEU A 57 7.86 11.44 18.76
CA LEU A 57 9.19 10.84 18.58
C LEU A 57 9.76 10.18 19.85
N ARG A 58 9.40 10.66 21.04
CA ARG A 58 9.96 10.18 22.32
C ARG A 58 9.14 9.07 22.95
N SER A 59 7.84 9.06 22.77
CA SER A 59 6.95 8.10 23.40
C SER A 59 7.12 6.69 22.84
N GLN A 60 7.22 5.71 23.74
CA GLN A 60 7.27 4.29 23.38
C GLN A 60 6.00 3.84 22.62
N LEU A 61 4.85 4.43 22.94
CA LEU A 61 3.58 4.13 22.29
C LEU A 61 3.68 4.39 20.78
N TYR A 62 4.05 5.60 20.37
CA TYR A 62 4.12 5.98 18.96
C TYR A 62 5.18 5.19 18.20
N ARG A 63 6.32 4.86 18.83
CA ARG A 63 7.32 3.97 18.23
C ARG A 63 6.75 2.58 17.94
N THR A 64 5.97 2.03 18.86
CA THR A 64 5.31 0.73 18.66
C THR A 64 4.33 0.78 17.48
N TYR A 65 3.54 1.85 17.37
CA TYR A 65 2.62 2.04 16.26
C TYR A 65 3.35 2.26 14.92
N ALA A 66 4.45 2.99 14.91
CA ALA A 66 5.30 3.14 13.73
C ALA A 66 5.86 1.79 13.26
N LEU A 67 6.38 0.99 14.20
CA LEU A 67 6.88 -0.36 13.90
C LEU A 67 5.76 -1.28 13.40
N ASN A 68 4.58 -1.24 14.01
CA ASN A 68 3.44 -2.01 13.54
C ASN A 68 3.03 -1.61 12.11
N THR A 69 3.02 -0.31 11.81
CA THR A 69 2.76 0.19 10.46
C THR A 69 3.72 -0.44 9.44
N LEU A 70 5.02 -0.45 9.76
CA LEU A 70 6.03 -1.08 8.89
C LEU A 70 5.87 -2.60 8.81
N LEU A 71 5.60 -3.27 9.94
CA LEU A 71 5.44 -4.73 10.02
C LEU A 71 4.15 -5.24 9.37
N ILE A 72 3.19 -4.36 9.06
CA ILE A 72 2.01 -4.68 8.27
C ILE A 72 2.23 -4.27 6.81
N ALA A 73 2.59 -3.02 6.55
CA ALA A 73 2.67 -2.49 5.20
C ALA A 73 3.79 -3.11 4.35
N ALA A 74 4.95 -3.40 4.93
CA ALA A 74 6.06 -3.99 4.16
C ALA A 74 5.77 -5.44 3.72
N PRO A 75 5.31 -6.37 4.59
CA PRO A 75 4.90 -7.69 4.14
C PRO A 75 3.72 -7.66 3.17
N THR A 76 2.71 -6.80 3.40
CA THR A 76 1.59 -6.63 2.49
C THR A 76 2.06 -6.23 1.10
N ALA A 77 2.92 -5.21 1.00
CA ALA A 77 3.48 -4.78 -0.28
C ALA A 77 4.30 -5.90 -0.94
N LEU A 78 5.19 -6.53 -0.19
CA LEU A 78 6.04 -7.61 -0.71
C LEU A 78 5.22 -8.78 -1.24
N LEU A 79 4.28 -9.30 -0.46
CA LEU A 79 3.47 -10.46 -0.83
C LEU A 79 2.54 -10.14 -2.01
N SER A 80 1.93 -8.94 -2.01
CA SER A 80 1.06 -8.49 -3.10
C SER A 80 1.85 -8.33 -4.41
N ILE A 81 3.07 -7.79 -4.34
CA ILE A 81 3.93 -7.63 -5.52
C ILE A 81 4.43 -8.97 -6.03
N VAL A 82 4.93 -9.85 -5.15
CA VAL A 82 5.41 -11.18 -5.56
C VAL A 82 4.28 -11.99 -6.17
N GLY A 83 3.12 -12.09 -5.50
CA GLY A 83 1.96 -12.81 -6.01
C GLY A 83 1.40 -12.18 -7.30
N GLY A 84 1.25 -10.84 -7.31
CA GLY A 84 0.80 -10.10 -8.49
C GLY A 84 1.73 -10.25 -9.68
N TYR A 85 3.07 -10.28 -9.46
CA TYR A 85 4.04 -10.48 -10.53
C TYR A 85 3.94 -11.89 -11.13
N VAL A 86 3.81 -12.92 -10.29
CA VAL A 86 3.64 -14.31 -10.77
C VAL A 86 2.39 -14.44 -11.64
N LEU A 87 1.25 -13.90 -11.17
CA LEU A 87 -0.01 -13.91 -11.91
C LEU A 87 0.10 -13.07 -13.20
N ALA A 88 0.67 -11.88 -13.12
CA ALA A 88 0.87 -10.99 -14.27
C ALA A 88 1.77 -11.64 -15.34
N TYR A 89 2.87 -12.26 -14.92
CA TYR A 89 3.78 -12.98 -15.81
C TYR A 89 3.07 -14.16 -16.50
N TYR A 90 2.30 -14.94 -15.73
CA TYR A 90 1.48 -16.02 -16.30
C TYR A 90 0.49 -15.48 -17.34
N LEU A 91 -0.23 -14.43 -17.02
CA LEU A 91 -1.19 -13.80 -17.93
C LEU A 91 -0.54 -13.23 -19.19
N ALA A 92 0.64 -12.61 -19.06
CA ALA A 92 1.33 -11.99 -20.18
C ALA A 92 1.89 -13.02 -21.17
N PHE A 93 2.50 -14.11 -20.67
CA PHE A 93 3.32 -15.00 -21.47
C PHE A 93 2.82 -16.46 -21.57
N ARG A 94 1.85 -16.88 -20.74
CA ARG A 94 1.45 -18.31 -20.62
C ARG A 94 -0.03 -18.58 -20.76
N ALA A 95 -0.90 -17.66 -20.40
CA ALA A 95 -2.34 -17.90 -20.26
C ALA A 95 -3.08 -18.22 -21.57
N GLY A 96 -2.51 -17.86 -22.74
CA GLY A 96 -3.11 -18.17 -24.04
C GLY A 96 -4.59 -17.76 -24.13
N ARG A 97 -5.46 -18.74 -24.45
CA ARG A 97 -6.91 -18.51 -24.56
C ARG A 97 -7.60 -18.19 -23.24
N ALA A 98 -7.05 -18.63 -22.11
CA ALA A 98 -7.62 -18.36 -20.78
C ALA A 98 -7.40 -16.92 -20.29
N ARG A 99 -6.50 -16.15 -20.93
CA ARG A 99 -6.12 -14.79 -20.54
C ARG A 99 -7.33 -13.88 -20.35
N GLY A 100 -8.27 -13.86 -21.30
CA GLY A 100 -9.44 -12.99 -21.23
C GLY A 100 -10.34 -13.30 -20.03
N ILE A 101 -10.62 -14.59 -19.80
CA ILE A 101 -11.45 -15.03 -18.66
C ILE A 101 -10.78 -14.68 -17.33
N LEU A 102 -9.48 -14.92 -17.21
CA LEU A 102 -8.73 -14.60 -15.98
C LEU A 102 -8.66 -13.08 -15.72
N LEU A 103 -8.48 -12.27 -16.76
CA LEU A 103 -8.52 -10.81 -16.62
C LEU A 103 -9.89 -10.33 -16.14
N ILE A 104 -10.98 -10.86 -16.71
CA ILE A 104 -12.33 -10.53 -16.25
C ILE A 104 -12.52 -10.92 -14.79
N ALA A 105 -12.09 -12.11 -14.38
CA ALA A 105 -12.17 -12.56 -12.99
C ALA A 105 -11.39 -11.64 -12.04
N ILE A 106 -10.19 -11.18 -12.42
CA ILE A 106 -9.38 -10.23 -11.64
C ILE A 106 -10.08 -8.88 -11.53
N VAL A 107 -10.67 -8.37 -12.61
CA VAL A 107 -11.42 -7.10 -12.60
C VAL A 107 -12.67 -7.22 -11.71
N ILE A 108 -13.40 -8.34 -11.78
CA ILE A 108 -14.54 -8.58 -10.89
C ILE A 108 -14.09 -8.60 -9.42
N ALA A 109 -12.97 -9.27 -9.10
CA ALA A 109 -12.42 -9.28 -7.75
C ALA A 109 -12.05 -7.86 -7.27
N LEU A 110 -11.52 -7.01 -8.15
CA LEU A 110 -11.17 -5.61 -7.84
C LEU A 110 -12.42 -4.73 -7.60
N MET A 111 -13.56 -5.07 -8.24
CA MET A 111 -14.82 -4.35 -8.06
C MET A 111 -15.55 -4.70 -6.76
N GLY A 112 -15.05 -5.66 -6.00
CA GLY A 112 -15.59 -6.04 -4.70
C GLY A 112 -15.53 -4.90 -3.69
N SER A 113 -16.51 -4.83 -2.79
CA SER A 113 -16.50 -3.86 -1.70
C SER A 113 -15.40 -4.21 -0.69
N TYR A 114 -14.54 -3.22 -0.38
CA TYR A 114 -13.47 -3.36 0.61
C TYR A 114 -14.00 -3.75 2.00
N LEU A 115 -15.07 -3.08 2.46
CA LEU A 115 -15.69 -3.40 3.74
C LEU A 115 -16.29 -4.81 3.76
N ALA A 116 -16.97 -5.22 2.68
CA ALA A 116 -17.52 -6.57 2.58
C ALA A 116 -16.41 -7.62 2.67
N LEU A 117 -15.26 -7.38 2.04
CA LEU A 117 -14.10 -8.26 2.12
C LEU A 117 -13.59 -8.37 3.56
N ILE A 118 -13.44 -7.26 4.29
CA ILE A 118 -13.00 -7.26 5.70
C ILE A 118 -13.98 -8.03 6.59
N TYR A 119 -15.28 -7.79 6.45
CA TYR A 119 -16.29 -8.54 7.20
C TYR A 119 -16.29 -10.04 6.86
N SER A 120 -16.07 -10.38 5.59
CA SER A 120 -15.93 -11.77 5.17
C SER A 120 -14.71 -12.44 5.83
N TRP A 121 -13.56 -11.77 5.85
CA TRP A 121 -12.38 -12.27 6.55
C TRP A 121 -12.61 -12.41 8.06
N ARG A 122 -13.28 -11.45 8.69
CA ARG A 122 -13.63 -11.52 10.11
C ARG A 122 -14.53 -12.73 10.42
N THR A 123 -15.53 -12.99 9.56
CA THR A 123 -16.44 -14.14 9.72
C THR A 123 -15.72 -15.47 9.46
N LEU A 124 -14.88 -15.54 8.41
CA LEU A 124 -14.15 -16.76 8.07
C LEU A 124 -13.12 -17.15 9.12
N SER A 125 -12.42 -16.15 9.69
CA SER A 125 -11.29 -16.35 10.62
C SER A 125 -11.70 -16.35 12.08
N GLY A 126 -12.99 -16.08 12.41
CA GLY A 126 -13.49 -16.07 13.77
C GLY A 126 -13.27 -17.39 14.52
N GLU A 127 -13.37 -17.38 15.85
CA GLU A 127 -13.21 -18.58 16.69
C GLU A 127 -14.13 -19.73 16.23
N HIS A 128 -15.37 -19.39 15.86
CA HIS A 128 -16.35 -20.30 15.28
C HIS A 128 -16.48 -20.14 13.76
N GLY A 129 -15.48 -19.51 13.12
CA GLY A 129 -15.44 -19.29 11.67
C GLY A 129 -15.19 -20.58 10.90
N ILE A 130 -15.47 -20.55 9.58
CA ILE A 130 -15.34 -21.71 8.70
C ILE A 130 -13.92 -22.30 8.75
N ILE A 131 -12.88 -21.48 8.79
CA ILE A 131 -11.48 -21.92 8.82
C ILE A 131 -11.21 -22.73 10.09
N ASN A 132 -11.54 -22.20 11.27
CA ASN A 132 -11.33 -22.90 12.53
C ASN A 132 -12.20 -24.17 12.64
N SER A 133 -13.45 -24.11 12.18
CA SER A 133 -14.34 -25.28 12.17
C SER A 133 -13.80 -26.41 11.29
N LEU A 134 -13.27 -26.11 10.10
CA LEU A 134 -12.66 -27.08 9.21
C LEU A 134 -11.37 -27.68 9.80
N LEU A 135 -10.51 -26.86 10.42
CA LEU A 135 -9.28 -27.34 11.05
C LEU A 135 -9.56 -28.25 12.25
N GLN A 136 -10.58 -27.93 13.04
CA GLN A 136 -11.02 -28.80 14.15
C GLN A 136 -11.67 -30.10 13.64
N ALA A 137 -12.54 -30.01 12.63
CA ALA A 137 -13.15 -31.20 12.02
C ALA A 137 -12.10 -32.13 11.37
N ALA A 138 -11.02 -31.57 10.83
CA ALA A 138 -9.89 -32.33 10.28
C ALA A 138 -8.91 -32.83 11.37
N HIS A 139 -9.21 -32.60 12.66
CA HIS A 139 -8.33 -32.93 13.80
C HIS A 139 -6.92 -32.32 13.72
N LEU A 140 -6.75 -31.22 12.96
CA LEU A 140 -5.47 -30.52 12.84
C LEU A 140 -5.20 -29.58 14.02
N THR A 141 -6.26 -29.13 14.70
CA THR A 141 -6.16 -28.28 15.90
C THR A 141 -7.23 -28.68 16.92
N HIS A 142 -6.89 -28.61 18.22
CA HIS A 142 -7.85 -28.82 19.31
C HIS A 142 -8.45 -27.51 19.84
N HIS A 143 -7.83 -26.37 19.52
CA HIS A 143 -8.27 -25.04 19.92
C HIS A 143 -8.32 -24.11 18.70
N PRO A 144 -9.20 -23.09 18.68
CA PRO A 144 -9.22 -22.11 17.63
C PRO A 144 -7.86 -21.43 17.48
N LEU A 145 -7.40 -21.27 16.23
CA LEU A 145 -6.15 -20.55 15.95
C LEU A 145 -6.38 -19.05 16.06
N SER A 146 -5.90 -18.45 17.15
CA SER A 146 -5.94 -17.00 17.36
C SER A 146 -5.02 -16.21 16.44
N LEU A 147 -4.06 -16.87 15.77
CA LEU A 147 -3.14 -16.26 14.81
C LEU A 147 -3.85 -15.78 13.53
N ILE A 148 -5.04 -16.34 13.22
CA ILE A 148 -5.80 -16.04 12.00
C ILE A 148 -6.78 -14.88 12.23
N LEU A 149 -7.08 -14.52 13.48
CA LEU A 149 -7.94 -13.39 13.83
C LEU A 149 -7.29 -12.56 14.93
N PHE A 150 -7.59 -11.26 14.95
CA PHE A 150 -7.05 -10.29 15.92
C PHE A 150 -5.52 -10.27 15.98
N SER A 151 -4.88 -10.36 14.80
CA SER A 151 -3.43 -10.37 14.69
C SER A 151 -2.96 -9.51 13.50
N ARG A 152 -1.68 -9.12 13.50
CA ARG A 152 -1.04 -8.48 12.34
C ARG A 152 -1.10 -9.36 11.09
N THR A 153 -0.98 -10.68 11.28
CA THR A 153 -1.03 -11.65 10.19
C THR A 153 -2.40 -11.63 9.51
N ALA A 154 -3.50 -11.55 10.27
CA ALA A 154 -4.84 -11.42 9.72
C ALA A 154 -4.99 -10.16 8.87
N VAL A 155 -4.47 -9.03 9.35
CA VAL A 155 -4.46 -7.76 8.61
C VAL A 155 -3.70 -7.92 7.30
N VAL A 156 -2.47 -8.44 7.34
CA VAL A 156 -1.63 -8.65 6.15
C VAL A 156 -2.32 -9.56 5.13
N ILE A 157 -2.92 -10.67 5.55
CA ILE A 157 -3.59 -11.61 4.64
C ILE A 157 -4.79 -10.94 3.96
N ALA A 158 -5.62 -10.21 4.70
CA ALA A 158 -6.78 -9.51 4.15
C ALA A 158 -6.36 -8.41 3.16
N GLU A 159 -5.35 -7.61 3.50
CA GLU A 159 -4.82 -6.56 2.63
C GLU A 159 -4.16 -7.15 1.37
N VAL A 160 -3.38 -8.24 1.49
CA VAL A 160 -2.80 -8.94 0.33
C VAL A 160 -3.90 -9.41 -0.61
N ASN A 161 -4.97 -10.00 -0.07
CA ASN A 161 -6.12 -10.43 -0.88
C ASN A 161 -6.75 -9.26 -1.65
N PHE A 162 -6.84 -8.08 -1.02
CA PHE A 162 -7.36 -6.87 -1.65
C PHE A 162 -6.42 -6.28 -2.71
N PHE A 163 -5.11 -6.19 -2.41
CA PHE A 163 -4.15 -5.55 -3.31
C PHE A 163 -3.66 -6.45 -4.45
N LEU A 164 -3.76 -7.79 -4.31
CA LEU A 164 -3.28 -8.74 -5.31
C LEU A 164 -3.88 -8.54 -6.71
N PRO A 165 -5.20 -8.35 -6.89
CA PRO A 165 -5.79 -8.06 -8.19
C PRO A 165 -5.24 -6.77 -8.82
N PHE A 166 -5.11 -5.70 -8.02
CA PHE A 166 -4.58 -4.43 -8.46
C PHE A 166 -3.13 -4.55 -8.95
N THR A 167 -2.24 -5.14 -8.13
CA THR A 167 -0.83 -5.33 -8.49
C THR A 167 -0.68 -6.20 -9.73
N THR A 168 -1.54 -7.22 -9.86
CA THR A 168 -1.56 -8.08 -11.05
C THR A 168 -1.85 -7.29 -12.32
N LEU A 169 -2.87 -6.40 -12.33
CA LEU A 169 -3.23 -5.61 -13.49
C LEU A 169 -2.16 -4.58 -13.86
N VAL A 170 -1.60 -3.88 -12.88
CA VAL A 170 -0.53 -2.89 -13.11
C VAL A 170 0.71 -3.56 -13.70
N LEU A 171 1.14 -4.67 -13.12
CA LEU A 171 2.31 -5.41 -13.59
C LEU A 171 2.05 -6.11 -14.92
N PHE A 172 0.86 -6.64 -15.13
CA PHE A 172 0.43 -7.20 -16.41
C PHE A 172 0.51 -6.17 -17.55
N SER A 173 0.03 -4.95 -17.31
CA SER A 173 0.13 -3.85 -18.29
C SER A 173 1.59 -3.56 -18.66
N SER A 174 2.48 -3.50 -17.68
CA SER A 174 3.91 -3.29 -17.91
C SER A 174 4.56 -4.45 -18.67
N LEU A 175 4.25 -5.70 -18.29
CA LEU A 175 4.82 -6.88 -18.92
C LEU A 175 4.38 -7.04 -20.38
N THR A 176 3.15 -6.67 -20.72
CA THR A 176 2.65 -6.72 -22.10
C THR A 176 3.23 -5.62 -22.99
N ALA A 177 3.81 -4.56 -22.41
CA ALA A 177 4.53 -3.54 -23.16
C ALA A 177 5.94 -3.99 -23.60
N ILE A 178 6.46 -5.09 -23.04
CA ILE A 178 7.76 -5.66 -23.42
C ILE A 178 7.63 -6.33 -24.79
N PRO A 179 8.48 -5.99 -25.77
CA PRO A 179 8.43 -6.61 -27.10
C PRO A 179 8.59 -8.14 -27.03
N THR A 180 7.65 -8.87 -27.65
CA THR A 180 7.56 -10.33 -27.59
C THR A 180 8.79 -11.05 -28.17
N GLY A 181 9.52 -10.39 -29.08
CA GLY A 181 10.75 -10.93 -29.67
C GLY A 181 11.96 -10.98 -28.72
N LEU A 182 12.00 -10.18 -27.66
CA LEU A 182 13.15 -10.15 -26.74
C LEU A 182 13.32 -11.47 -25.98
N GLU A 183 12.24 -12.08 -25.54
CA GLU A 183 12.30 -13.38 -24.85
C GLU A 183 12.73 -14.53 -25.78
N ALA A 184 12.32 -14.48 -27.05
CA ALA A 184 12.73 -15.42 -28.08
C ALA A 184 14.21 -15.25 -28.44
N ALA A 185 14.65 -14.02 -28.73
CA ALA A 185 16.03 -13.71 -29.04
C ALA A 185 17.00 -14.08 -27.91
N ALA A 186 16.61 -13.87 -26.66
CA ALA A 186 17.42 -14.29 -25.52
C ALA A 186 17.60 -15.81 -25.44
N ARG A 187 16.55 -16.57 -25.76
CA ARG A 187 16.60 -18.05 -25.81
C ARG A 187 17.45 -18.55 -26.96
N ASP A 188 17.39 -17.91 -28.12
CA ASP A 188 18.21 -18.25 -29.30
C ASP A 188 19.72 -18.05 -28.99
N LEU A 189 20.03 -17.09 -28.10
CA LEU A 189 21.38 -16.86 -27.56
C LEU A 189 21.75 -17.78 -26.39
N GLY A 190 20.93 -18.81 -26.06
CA GLY A 190 21.18 -19.79 -25.02
C GLY A 190 20.78 -19.36 -23.60
N ALA A 191 20.07 -18.24 -23.43
CA ALA A 191 19.63 -17.84 -22.10
C ALA A 191 18.55 -18.78 -21.53
N SER A 192 18.71 -19.22 -20.29
CA SER A 192 17.68 -19.96 -19.56
C SER A 192 16.49 -19.05 -19.22
N ARG A 193 15.32 -19.64 -18.96
CA ARG A 193 14.10 -18.88 -18.56
C ARG A 193 14.34 -17.98 -17.35
N THR A 194 15.07 -18.47 -16.35
CA THR A 194 15.42 -17.70 -15.15
C THR A 194 16.36 -16.54 -15.47
N MET A 195 17.30 -16.76 -16.37
CA MET A 195 18.22 -15.71 -16.82
C MET A 195 17.47 -14.62 -17.60
N THR A 196 16.58 -15.00 -18.52
CA THR A 196 15.71 -14.07 -19.25
C THR A 196 14.84 -13.25 -18.28
N LEU A 197 14.20 -13.92 -17.30
CA LEU A 197 13.41 -13.24 -16.30
C LEU A 197 14.23 -12.22 -15.51
N ARG A 198 15.38 -12.63 -14.96
CA ARG A 198 16.18 -11.78 -14.06
C ARG A 198 16.90 -10.65 -14.78
N ARG A 199 17.40 -10.88 -16.02
CA ARG A 199 18.25 -9.92 -16.73
C ARG A 199 17.51 -9.06 -17.75
N ILE A 200 16.31 -9.46 -18.16
CA ILE A 200 15.55 -8.74 -19.20
C ILE A 200 14.18 -8.31 -18.64
N VAL A 201 13.34 -9.26 -18.26
CA VAL A 201 11.93 -8.97 -17.94
C VAL A 201 11.80 -8.16 -16.65
N LEU A 202 12.49 -8.55 -15.58
CA LEU A 202 12.46 -7.84 -14.28
C LEU A 202 12.97 -6.40 -14.38
N PRO A 203 14.14 -6.11 -14.98
CA PRO A 203 14.62 -4.73 -15.13
C PRO A 203 13.72 -3.89 -16.02
N LEU A 204 13.19 -4.43 -17.13
CA LEU A 204 12.26 -3.70 -18.02
C LEU A 204 10.93 -3.37 -17.33
N SER A 205 10.47 -4.19 -16.40
CA SER A 205 9.28 -3.92 -15.59
C SER A 205 9.57 -3.19 -14.27
N GLY A 206 10.84 -2.84 -14.00
CA GLY A 206 11.30 -2.29 -12.73
C GLY A 206 10.59 -1.01 -12.28
N THR A 207 10.30 -0.11 -13.21
CA THR A 207 9.56 1.14 -12.90
C THR A 207 8.13 0.84 -12.45
N ALA A 208 7.45 -0.12 -13.08
CA ALA A 208 6.12 -0.54 -12.67
C ALA A 208 6.15 -1.29 -11.32
N LEU A 209 7.16 -2.13 -11.11
CA LEU A 209 7.41 -2.78 -9.81
C LEU A 209 7.59 -1.75 -8.71
N PHE A 210 8.43 -0.73 -8.92
CA PHE A 210 8.67 0.34 -7.97
C PHE A 210 7.38 1.09 -7.64
N GLY A 211 6.66 1.56 -8.67
CA GLY A 211 5.41 2.31 -8.48
C GLY A 211 4.32 1.49 -7.78
N ALA A 212 4.12 0.23 -8.17
CA ALA A 212 3.16 -0.67 -7.54
C ALA A 212 3.51 -0.98 -6.08
N THR A 213 4.80 -1.19 -5.77
CA THR A 213 5.27 -1.43 -4.39
C THR A 213 4.99 -0.23 -3.50
N LEU A 214 5.32 0.99 -3.96
CA LEU A 214 5.04 2.21 -3.20
C LEU A 214 3.54 2.43 -3.00
N PHE A 215 2.75 2.21 -4.04
CA PHE A 215 1.30 2.39 -3.97
C PHE A 215 0.68 1.46 -2.92
N VAL A 216 1.00 0.17 -2.96
CA VAL A 216 0.49 -0.79 -1.96
C VAL A 216 1.00 -0.46 -0.57
N PHE A 217 2.30 -0.14 -0.44
CA PHE A 217 2.88 0.23 0.86
C PHE A 217 2.18 1.44 1.48
N PHE A 218 1.95 2.52 0.71
CA PHE A 218 1.33 3.73 1.23
C PHE A 218 -0.14 3.52 1.60
N LEU A 219 -0.89 2.77 0.77
CA LEU A 219 -2.29 2.47 1.08
C LEU A 219 -2.42 1.57 2.32
N SER A 220 -1.58 0.54 2.43
CA SER A 220 -1.54 -0.34 3.60
C SER A 220 -1.11 0.40 4.86
N ALA A 221 -0.05 1.23 4.78
CA ALA A 221 0.42 2.01 5.94
C ALA A 221 -0.59 3.06 6.41
N GLY A 222 -1.40 3.60 5.50
CA GLY A 222 -2.48 4.55 5.79
C GLY A 222 -3.80 3.89 6.17
N ASP A 223 -3.94 2.59 5.99
CA ASP A 223 -5.18 1.90 6.33
C ASP A 223 -5.38 1.84 7.85
N TYR A 224 -6.56 2.26 8.27
CA TYR A 224 -7.00 2.13 9.67
C TYR A 224 -8.14 1.14 9.83
N ILE A 225 -8.86 0.83 8.75
CA ILE A 225 -10.08 0.01 8.80
C ILE A 225 -9.72 -1.45 9.06
N THR A 226 -8.81 -2.03 8.25
CA THR A 226 -8.43 -3.43 8.43
C THR A 226 -7.79 -3.72 9.80
N PRO A 227 -6.84 -2.91 10.31
CA PRO A 227 -6.31 -3.10 11.65
C PRO A 227 -7.37 -2.98 12.77
N VAL A 228 -8.35 -2.11 12.63
CA VAL A 228 -9.46 -1.98 13.61
C VAL A 228 -10.34 -3.21 13.63
N PHE A 229 -10.66 -3.79 12.47
CA PHE A 229 -11.61 -4.91 12.38
C PHE A 229 -10.97 -6.29 12.52
N LEU A 230 -9.75 -6.47 12.06
CA LEU A 230 -9.04 -7.76 12.03
C LEU A 230 -7.81 -7.80 12.92
N GLY A 231 -7.30 -6.65 13.35
CA GLY A 231 -6.15 -6.54 14.23
C GLY A 231 -6.52 -6.75 15.70
N GLY A 232 -5.57 -7.19 16.50
CA GLY A 232 -5.76 -7.33 17.96
C GLY A 232 -5.62 -5.99 18.68
N ILE A 233 -6.36 -5.82 19.77
CA ILE A 233 -6.26 -4.64 20.63
C ILE A 233 -4.81 -4.50 21.14
N GLY A 234 -4.18 -3.36 20.85
CA GLY A 234 -2.80 -3.05 21.26
C GLY A 234 -1.69 -3.69 20.43
N SER A 235 -1.94 -4.79 19.72
CA SER A 235 -0.91 -5.50 18.94
C SER A 235 -0.81 -5.09 17.47
N SER A 236 -1.86 -4.53 16.90
CA SER A 236 -1.96 -4.19 15.48
C SER A 236 -2.27 -2.72 15.22
N GLY A 237 -2.21 -1.87 16.24
CA GLY A 237 -2.39 -0.45 16.10
C GLY A 237 -1.31 0.15 15.20
N THR A 238 -1.73 0.93 14.18
CA THR A 238 -0.88 1.59 13.19
C THR A 238 -0.98 3.11 13.31
N PHE A 239 -0.13 3.84 12.62
CA PHE A 239 -0.29 5.29 12.52
C PHE A 239 -1.64 5.68 11.91
N GLY A 240 -2.14 4.91 10.93
CA GLY A 240 -3.49 5.11 10.38
C GLY A 240 -4.57 5.05 11.47
N THR A 241 -4.53 4.03 12.35
CA THR A 241 -5.49 3.91 13.46
C THR A 241 -5.34 5.03 14.49
N LEU A 242 -4.12 5.47 14.79
CA LEU A 242 -3.89 6.60 15.70
C LEU A 242 -4.43 7.91 15.13
N ILE A 243 -4.16 8.19 13.87
CA ILE A 243 -4.67 9.40 13.20
C ILE A 243 -6.20 9.38 13.23
N ALA A 244 -6.83 8.25 12.87
CA ALA A 244 -8.27 8.10 12.90
C ALA A 244 -8.85 8.34 14.32
N ASP A 245 -8.22 7.80 15.35
CA ASP A 245 -8.61 7.99 16.75
C ASP A 245 -8.48 9.46 17.19
N GLN A 246 -7.35 10.11 16.87
CA GLN A 246 -7.14 11.52 17.20
C GLN A 246 -8.14 12.45 16.52
N LEU A 247 -8.59 12.12 15.31
CA LEU A 247 -9.53 12.96 14.55
C LEU A 247 -10.99 12.66 14.88
N SER A 248 -11.34 11.43 15.25
CA SER A 248 -12.74 11.02 15.41
C SER A 248 -13.18 10.82 16.87
N THR A 249 -12.28 10.39 17.75
CA THR A 249 -12.61 10.01 19.15
C THR A 249 -12.10 11.07 20.12
N THR A 250 -10.82 11.37 20.07
CA THR A 250 -10.18 12.30 21.03
C THR A 250 -10.29 13.75 20.58
N LEU A 251 -10.61 14.00 19.31
CA LEU A 251 -10.72 15.32 18.68
C LEU A 251 -9.44 16.18 18.82
N ASN A 252 -8.30 15.52 19.01
CA ASN A 252 -6.99 16.16 19.09
C ASN A 252 -6.39 16.34 17.68
N TYR A 253 -6.95 17.26 16.91
CA TYR A 253 -6.50 17.56 15.54
C TYR A 253 -5.02 17.95 15.45
N PRO A 254 -4.44 18.78 16.36
CA PRO A 254 -3.02 19.10 16.32
C PRO A 254 -2.11 17.86 16.43
N LEU A 255 -2.41 16.96 17.36
CA LEU A 255 -1.63 15.74 17.53
C LEU A 255 -1.85 14.78 16.35
N GLY A 256 -3.08 14.61 15.88
CA GLY A 256 -3.38 13.82 14.68
C GLY A 256 -2.63 14.33 13.44
N ALA A 257 -2.58 15.65 13.25
CA ALA A 257 -1.82 16.27 12.17
C ALA A 257 -0.31 16.02 12.30
N SER A 258 0.27 16.14 13.49
CA SER A 258 1.71 15.87 13.69
C SER A 258 2.07 14.39 13.45
N ILE A 259 1.22 13.44 13.87
CA ILE A 259 1.39 12.01 13.53
C ILE A 259 1.36 11.80 12.02
N ALA A 260 0.42 12.45 11.30
CA ALA A 260 0.33 12.37 9.84
C ALA A 260 1.60 12.89 9.15
N PHE A 261 2.18 13.98 9.61
CA PHE A 261 3.44 14.50 9.04
C PHE A 261 4.65 13.63 9.37
N VAL A 262 4.71 13.00 10.56
CA VAL A 262 5.73 12.00 10.88
C VAL A 262 5.57 10.76 9.97
N MET A 263 4.34 10.33 9.69
CA MET A 263 4.06 9.26 8.74
C MET A 263 4.49 9.64 7.32
N LEU A 264 4.24 10.86 6.85
CA LEU A 264 4.74 11.35 5.56
C LEU A 264 6.28 11.33 5.48
N ALA A 265 6.96 11.70 6.56
CA ALA A 265 8.42 11.60 6.63
C ALA A 265 8.89 10.14 6.54
N LEU A 266 8.21 9.21 7.21
CA LEU A 266 8.46 7.77 7.10
C LEU A 266 8.26 7.28 5.65
N PHE A 267 7.21 7.75 4.96
CA PHE A 267 6.98 7.45 3.55
C PHE A 267 8.11 7.95 2.66
N ALA A 268 8.57 9.19 2.87
CA ALA A 268 9.70 9.74 2.12
C ALA A 268 10.96 8.89 2.30
N VAL A 269 11.27 8.47 3.53
CA VAL A 269 12.39 7.56 3.82
C VAL A 269 12.20 6.23 3.09
N THR A 270 11.00 5.64 3.13
CA THR A 270 10.70 4.37 2.45
C THR A 270 10.90 4.48 0.94
N VAL A 271 10.48 5.58 0.30
CA VAL A 271 10.73 5.84 -1.13
C VAL A 271 12.22 5.81 -1.45
N VAL A 272 13.02 6.52 -0.65
CA VAL A 272 14.48 6.60 -0.84
C VAL A 272 15.10 5.22 -0.67
N VAL A 273 14.79 4.52 0.43
CA VAL A 273 15.33 3.18 0.73
C VAL A 273 14.94 2.18 -0.36
N LEU A 274 13.67 2.14 -0.76
CA LEU A 274 13.22 1.22 -1.81
C LEU A 274 13.89 1.53 -3.16
N ARG A 275 14.01 2.81 -3.51
CA ARG A 275 14.68 3.24 -4.75
C ARG A 275 16.15 2.81 -4.76
N LEU A 276 16.87 3.00 -3.66
CA LEU A 276 18.26 2.60 -3.53
C LEU A 276 18.40 1.08 -3.58
N ALA A 277 17.55 0.34 -2.87
CA ALA A 277 17.55 -1.13 -2.88
C ALA A 277 17.27 -1.69 -4.29
N MET A 278 16.28 -1.16 -5.00
CA MET A 278 15.94 -1.61 -6.35
C MET A 278 17.02 -1.24 -7.38
N ARG A 279 17.72 -0.11 -7.21
CA ARG A 279 18.88 0.24 -8.02
C ARG A 279 20.04 -0.72 -7.78
N ALA A 280 20.37 -0.98 -6.53
CA ALA A 280 21.42 -1.95 -6.16
C ALA A 280 21.12 -3.35 -6.70
N ALA A 281 19.84 -3.73 -6.80
CA ALA A 281 19.39 -4.98 -7.42
C ALA A 281 19.35 -4.95 -8.96
N GLY A 282 19.71 -3.84 -9.62
CA GLY A 282 19.65 -3.67 -11.08
C GLY A 282 18.25 -3.65 -11.67
N LEU A 283 17.23 -3.33 -10.84
CA LEU A 283 15.83 -3.30 -11.24
C LEU A 283 15.36 -1.91 -11.71
N LEU A 284 16.13 -0.86 -11.43
CA LEU A 284 15.85 0.49 -11.91
C LEU A 284 17.02 1.01 -12.72
N PRO A 285 16.77 1.72 -13.83
CA PRO A 285 17.84 2.32 -14.61
C PRO A 285 18.62 3.34 -13.76
N GLU A 286 19.93 3.34 -13.94
CA GLU A 286 20.75 4.47 -13.51
C GLU A 286 20.34 5.68 -14.33
N HIS A 287 20.04 6.81 -13.68
CA HIS A 287 19.80 8.05 -14.42
C HIS A 287 21.10 8.40 -15.16
N THR A 288 21.14 8.08 -16.44
CA THR A 288 21.94 8.87 -17.37
C THR A 288 21.20 10.20 -17.50
N GLY A 289 21.76 11.24 -16.85
CA GLY A 289 21.28 12.61 -16.88
C GLY A 289 21.22 13.16 -18.30
#